data_1956b357638d679be230f255a2e0b0c8
#
_entry.id   1956b357638d679be230f255a2e0b0c8
#
_cell.length_a   1.000
_cell.length_b   1.000
_cell.length_c   1.000
_cell.angle_alpha   90.00
_cell.angle_beta   90.00
_cell.angle_gamma   90.00
#
_symmetry.space_group_name_H-M   'P 1'
#
loop_
_entity.id
_entity.type
_entity.pdbx_description
1 polymer ?
#
loop_
_entity_poly.entity_id
_entity_poly.type
_entity_poly.pdbx_seq_one_letter_code
_entity_poly.pdbx_strand_id
1 'polypeptide(L)'
;NTLLITLQCPDATKVAGYRTWQEEFDRHVVEGASAIWIWAPIISRQCPECENSPSYHKDSDCEYDETPPDEWREGVVGFKPVPVFDVSQTEREPLPELETAATGEADELLSALLAASDEVGVTVDVVSADAWPHGDADGVCRHVDDTPHIQVQEADPAVVAGTLLHEYAHALLHDPADGADREAREREAEAVAYVVGRYFGLAMDGSALY
;
A
#
# COMPACT_ATOMS: atom_id res chain seq x y z
N ASN A 1 -5.80 -4.71 12.05
CA ASN A 1 -6.63 -5.91 11.77
C ASN A 1 -5.85 -7.11 11.22
N THR A 2 -4.64 -6.92 10.70
CA THR A 2 -3.83 -7.99 10.09
C THR A 2 -3.72 -9.22 10.99
N LEU A 3 -3.35 -9.06 12.25
CA LEU A 3 -3.27 -10.17 13.21
C LEU A 3 -4.61 -10.92 13.36
N LEU A 4 -5.74 -10.19 13.42
CA LEU A 4 -7.06 -10.82 13.53
C LEU A 4 -7.42 -11.62 12.28
N ILE A 5 -7.07 -11.12 11.11
CA ILE A 5 -7.28 -11.80 9.83
C ILE A 5 -6.43 -13.06 9.78
N THR A 6 -5.12 -12.96 10.03
CA THR A 6 -4.19 -14.10 9.99
C THR A 6 -4.57 -15.20 10.97
N LEU A 7 -5.05 -14.85 12.18
CA LEU A 7 -5.51 -15.84 13.17
C LEU A 7 -6.78 -16.60 12.75
N GLN A 8 -7.66 -15.98 11.97
CA GLN A 8 -8.93 -16.57 11.53
C GLN A 8 -8.82 -17.22 10.15
N CYS A 9 -7.99 -16.66 9.26
CA CYS A 9 -7.73 -17.14 7.92
C CYS A 9 -6.25 -16.88 7.58
N PRO A 10 -5.33 -17.83 7.88
CA PRO A 10 -3.88 -17.64 7.69
C PRO A 10 -3.48 -17.36 6.24
N ASP A 11 -4.24 -17.89 5.29
CA ASP A 11 -3.97 -17.79 3.85
C ASP A 11 -4.74 -16.62 3.19
N ALA A 12 -5.37 -15.75 3.98
CA ALA A 12 -6.10 -14.61 3.45
C ALA A 12 -5.15 -13.64 2.74
N THR A 13 -5.53 -13.21 1.54
CA THR A 13 -4.75 -12.29 0.71
C THR A 13 -5.44 -10.94 0.52
N LYS A 14 -6.71 -10.95 0.13
CA LYS A 14 -7.51 -9.74 -0.11
C LYS A 14 -8.86 -9.90 0.56
N VAL A 15 -9.14 -9.08 1.56
CA VAL A 15 -10.38 -9.14 2.33
C VAL A 15 -11.24 -7.90 2.11
N ALA A 16 -12.54 -8.11 1.93
CA ALA A 16 -13.50 -7.01 1.83
C ALA A 16 -14.86 -7.40 2.44
N GLY A 17 -15.69 -6.39 2.68
CA GLY A 17 -17.05 -6.59 3.13
C GLY A 17 -17.93 -7.26 2.06
N TYR A 18 -19.01 -7.93 2.49
CA TYR A 18 -19.93 -8.63 1.59
C TYR A 18 -20.45 -7.73 0.45
N ARG A 19 -20.86 -6.49 0.78
CA ARG A 19 -21.36 -5.55 -0.22
C ARG A 19 -20.27 -5.03 -1.13
N THR A 20 -19.09 -4.78 -0.63
CA THR A 20 -17.94 -4.35 -1.43
C THR A 20 -17.60 -5.41 -2.48
N TRP A 21 -17.63 -6.70 -2.10
CA TRP A 21 -17.46 -7.77 -3.07
C TRP A 21 -18.52 -7.74 -4.19
N GLN A 22 -19.77 -7.45 -3.84
CA GLN A 22 -20.87 -7.41 -4.84
C GLN A 22 -20.90 -6.14 -5.68
N GLU A 23 -20.73 -4.98 -5.05
CA GLU A 23 -21.01 -3.69 -5.67
C GLU A 23 -19.80 -3.12 -6.42
N GLU A 24 -18.58 -3.40 -5.90
CA GLU A 24 -17.35 -2.84 -6.46
C GLU A 24 -16.57 -3.86 -7.32
N PHE A 25 -16.62 -5.15 -6.95
CA PHE A 25 -15.86 -6.20 -7.62
C PHE A 25 -16.71 -7.20 -8.42
N ASP A 26 -18.04 -7.03 -8.45
CA ASP A 26 -19.00 -7.95 -9.07
C ASP A 26 -18.76 -9.43 -8.69
N ARG A 27 -18.34 -9.68 -7.44
CA ARG A 27 -18.07 -11.01 -6.89
C ARG A 27 -19.07 -11.36 -5.81
N HIS A 28 -19.34 -12.64 -5.66
CA HIS A 28 -20.30 -13.14 -4.69
C HIS A 28 -19.58 -14.04 -3.68
N VAL A 29 -19.84 -13.77 -2.41
CA VAL A 29 -19.37 -14.66 -1.34
C VAL A 29 -20.07 -16.00 -1.47
N VAL A 30 -19.31 -17.08 -1.46
CA VAL A 30 -19.81 -18.47 -1.59
C VAL A 30 -20.72 -18.80 -0.41
N GLU A 31 -21.83 -19.46 -0.70
CA GLU A 31 -22.78 -19.86 0.34
C GLU A 31 -22.10 -20.78 1.36
N GLY A 32 -22.25 -20.47 2.66
CA GLY A 32 -21.61 -21.21 3.74
C GLY A 32 -20.19 -20.74 4.09
N ALA A 33 -19.64 -19.73 3.41
CA ALA A 33 -18.35 -19.15 3.78
C ALA A 33 -18.39 -18.57 5.20
N SER A 34 -17.35 -18.84 5.98
CA SER A 34 -17.20 -18.30 7.34
C SER A 34 -16.61 -16.90 7.28
N ALA A 35 -17.31 -15.92 7.85
CA ALA A 35 -16.82 -14.55 7.91
C ALA A 35 -15.58 -14.43 8.81
N ILE A 36 -14.66 -13.60 8.38
CA ILE A 36 -13.50 -13.12 9.15
C ILE A 36 -13.97 -11.86 9.89
N TRP A 37 -13.79 -11.79 11.18
CA TRP A 37 -14.23 -10.65 11.98
C TRP A 37 -13.08 -9.70 12.25
N ILE A 38 -13.27 -8.44 11.87
CA ILE A 38 -12.30 -7.36 12.09
C ILE A 38 -12.95 -6.21 12.86
N TRP A 39 -12.12 -5.34 13.44
CA TRP A 39 -12.57 -4.11 14.05
C TRP A 39 -12.57 -2.98 13.02
N ALA A 40 -13.75 -2.41 12.74
CA ALA A 40 -13.89 -1.21 11.93
C ALA A 40 -14.14 0.02 12.80
N PRO A 41 -13.52 1.17 12.48
CA PRO A 41 -13.77 2.40 13.20
C PRO A 41 -15.22 2.87 12.99
N ILE A 42 -15.82 3.42 14.04
CA ILE A 42 -17.06 4.15 13.97
C ILE A 42 -16.68 5.63 13.84
N ILE A 43 -16.87 6.18 12.66
CA ILE A 43 -16.65 7.59 12.39
C ILE A 43 -17.93 8.35 12.71
N SER A 44 -17.82 9.37 13.52
CA SER A 44 -18.91 10.28 13.86
C SER A 44 -18.35 11.65 14.22
N ARG A 45 -19.20 12.62 14.32
CA ARG A 45 -18.82 13.91 14.88
C ARG A 45 -18.48 13.75 16.35
N GLN A 46 -17.44 14.43 16.81
CA GLN A 46 -16.93 14.35 18.18
C GLN A 46 -17.09 15.68 18.88
N CYS A 47 -17.61 15.62 20.11
CA CYS A 47 -17.61 16.78 20.99
C CYS A 47 -16.16 17.25 21.21
N PRO A 48 -15.86 18.55 21.07
CA PRO A 48 -14.52 19.08 21.26
C PRO A 48 -13.92 18.85 22.66
N GLU A 49 -14.75 18.64 23.67
CA GLU A 49 -14.32 18.48 25.06
C GLU A 49 -14.27 17.02 25.51
N CYS A 50 -15.36 16.25 25.29
CA CYS A 50 -15.41 14.86 25.77
C CYS A 50 -15.13 13.81 24.71
N GLU A 51 -14.89 14.22 23.46
CA GLU A 51 -14.60 13.37 22.29
C GLU A 51 -15.69 12.32 21.96
N ASN A 52 -16.82 12.36 22.66
CA ASN A 52 -17.94 11.47 22.40
C ASN A 52 -18.77 11.91 21.18
N SER A 53 -19.47 10.93 20.58
CA SER A 53 -20.47 11.24 19.57
C SER A 53 -21.65 12.05 20.15
N PRO A 54 -22.45 12.76 19.32
CA PRO A 54 -23.55 13.59 19.81
C PRO A 54 -24.56 12.84 20.69
N SER A 55 -24.80 11.57 20.45
CA SER A 55 -25.70 10.74 21.27
C SER A 55 -25.12 10.44 22.65
N TYR A 56 -23.85 10.03 22.69
CA TYR A 56 -23.17 9.74 23.96
C TYR A 56 -22.83 11.01 24.75
N HIS A 57 -22.57 12.12 24.05
CA HIS A 57 -22.38 13.42 24.72
C HIS A 57 -23.62 13.81 25.54
N LYS A 58 -24.83 13.64 24.98
CA LYS A 58 -26.09 13.94 25.68
C LYS A 58 -26.31 13.11 26.97
N ASP A 59 -25.73 11.90 26.99
CA ASP A 59 -25.85 10.99 28.13
C ASP A 59 -24.65 11.10 29.08
N SER A 60 -23.70 12.00 28.81
CA SER A 60 -22.52 12.26 29.64
C SER A 60 -22.69 13.51 30.51
N ASP A 61 -21.80 13.66 31.48
CA ASP A 61 -21.73 14.85 32.33
C ASP A 61 -21.03 16.06 31.66
N CYS A 62 -20.79 15.99 30.34
CA CYS A 62 -20.15 17.04 29.58
C CYS A 62 -21.16 18.18 29.28
N GLU A 63 -20.81 19.39 29.70
CA GLU A 63 -21.65 20.57 29.53
C GLU A 63 -21.25 21.45 28.32
N TYR A 64 -20.41 20.91 27.39
CA TYR A 64 -20.00 21.65 26.21
C TYR A 64 -21.17 21.98 25.29
N ASP A 65 -21.43 23.30 25.06
CA ASP A 65 -22.51 23.81 24.21
C ASP A 65 -22.09 25.01 23.31
N GLU A 66 -20.77 25.28 23.21
CA GLU A 66 -20.26 26.43 22.45
C GLU A 66 -20.52 26.29 20.92
N THR A 67 -20.51 25.09 20.39
CA THR A 67 -20.82 24.80 18.99
C THR A 67 -21.83 23.68 18.86
N PRO A 68 -22.77 23.77 17.91
CA PRO A 68 -23.76 22.72 17.73
C PRO A 68 -23.12 21.43 17.17
N PRO A 69 -23.68 20.24 17.49
CA PRO A 69 -23.12 18.96 17.10
C PRO A 69 -22.92 18.74 15.59
N ASP A 70 -23.62 19.48 14.75
CA ASP A 70 -23.49 19.43 13.29
C ASP A 70 -22.24 20.18 12.76
N GLU A 71 -21.60 20.97 13.60
CA GLU A 71 -20.34 21.66 13.30
C GLU A 71 -19.11 20.97 13.90
N TRP A 72 -19.31 19.93 14.72
CA TRP A 72 -18.19 19.21 15.32
C TRP A 72 -17.36 18.49 14.28
N ARG A 73 -16.07 18.31 14.55
CA ARG A 73 -15.17 17.56 13.67
C ARG A 73 -15.54 16.08 13.65
N GLU A 74 -15.37 15.44 12.51
CA GLU A 74 -15.45 14.00 12.40
C GLU A 74 -14.20 13.33 12.98
N GLY A 75 -14.42 12.26 13.70
CA GLY A 75 -13.34 11.47 14.30
C GLY A 75 -13.81 10.06 14.66
N VAL A 76 -12.90 9.25 15.17
CA VAL A 76 -13.19 7.87 15.59
C VAL A 76 -13.76 7.91 16.99
N VAL A 77 -15.05 7.61 17.14
CA VAL A 77 -15.76 7.57 18.43
C VAL A 77 -15.83 6.16 19.04
N GLY A 78 -15.34 5.16 18.35
CA GLY A 78 -15.33 3.79 18.81
C GLY A 78 -15.00 2.80 17.69
N PHE A 79 -15.11 1.53 18.00
CA PHE A 79 -14.91 0.44 17.05
C PHE A 79 -16.06 -0.55 17.12
N LYS A 80 -16.39 -1.18 16.02
CA LYS A 80 -17.39 -2.25 15.95
C LYS A 80 -16.82 -3.46 15.19
N PRO A 81 -17.22 -4.70 15.58
CA PRO A 81 -16.89 -5.86 14.77
C PRO A 81 -17.66 -5.80 13.45
N VAL A 82 -16.97 -6.07 12.34
CA VAL A 82 -17.57 -6.19 11.02
C VAL A 82 -17.11 -7.48 10.36
N PRO A 83 -18.00 -8.18 9.63
CA PRO A 83 -17.62 -9.36 8.88
C PRO A 83 -17.01 -8.95 7.54
N VAL A 84 -15.87 -9.57 7.21
CA VAL A 84 -15.23 -9.50 5.90
C VAL A 84 -14.97 -10.91 5.39
N PHE A 85 -14.71 -11.04 4.10
CA PHE A 85 -14.47 -12.31 3.43
C PHE A 85 -13.23 -12.16 2.57
N ASP A 86 -12.40 -13.19 2.53
CA ASP A 86 -11.25 -13.25 1.64
C ASP A 86 -11.70 -13.54 0.20
N VAL A 87 -10.90 -13.13 -0.76
CA VAL A 87 -11.15 -13.36 -2.20
C VAL A 87 -11.34 -14.85 -2.52
N SER A 88 -10.66 -15.75 -1.83
CA SER A 88 -10.81 -17.21 -1.98
C SER A 88 -12.19 -17.72 -1.56
N GLN A 89 -12.91 -16.95 -0.75
CA GLN A 89 -14.28 -17.23 -0.32
C GLN A 89 -15.33 -16.63 -1.26
N THR A 90 -14.91 -16.10 -2.40
CA THR A 90 -15.80 -15.47 -3.39
C THR A 90 -15.69 -16.15 -4.74
N GLU A 91 -16.76 -16.12 -5.51
CA GLU A 91 -16.82 -16.67 -6.87
C GLU A 91 -17.23 -15.60 -7.87
N ARG A 92 -16.92 -15.77 -9.12
CA ARG A 92 -17.06 -15.05 -10.38
C ARG A 92 -15.73 -14.64 -11.00
N GLU A 93 -15.80 -13.61 -11.90
CA GLU A 93 -14.66 -13.14 -12.68
C GLU A 93 -13.41 -12.92 -11.81
N PRO A 94 -12.22 -13.20 -12.33
CA PRO A 94 -10.98 -12.82 -11.66
C PRO A 94 -11.06 -11.35 -11.22
N LEU A 95 -10.49 -11.04 -10.07
CA LEU A 95 -10.31 -9.62 -9.73
C LEU A 95 -9.57 -8.96 -10.88
N PRO A 96 -9.92 -7.72 -11.28
CA PRO A 96 -9.04 -6.95 -12.12
C PRO A 96 -7.64 -7.03 -11.50
N GLU A 97 -6.69 -7.52 -12.25
CA GLU A 97 -5.30 -7.33 -11.87
C GLU A 97 -5.12 -5.82 -11.82
N LEU A 98 -4.87 -5.29 -10.63
CA LEU A 98 -4.38 -3.93 -10.52
C LEU A 98 -3.09 -3.97 -11.33
N GLU A 99 -3.06 -3.25 -12.44
CA GLU A 99 -1.82 -3.00 -13.15
C GLU A 99 -0.95 -2.19 -12.20
N THR A 100 -0.23 -2.90 -11.33
CA THR A 100 0.70 -2.29 -10.38
C THR A 100 1.97 -1.86 -11.11
N ALA A 101 2.19 -2.39 -12.32
CA ALA A 101 3.31 -2.01 -13.15
C ALA A 101 3.17 -0.57 -13.65
N ALA A 102 4.25 0.19 -13.58
CA ALA A 102 4.31 1.50 -14.21
C ALA A 102 4.12 1.37 -15.73
N THR A 103 3.35 2.29 -16.32
CA THR A 103 3.10 2.33 -17.76
C THR A 103 3.38 3.73 -18.33
N GLY A 104 3.61 3.83 -19.61
CA GLY A 104 3.89 5.08 -20.32
C GLY A 104 5.16 5.03 -21.16
N GLU A 105 5.52 6.13 -21.80
CA GLU A 105 6.78 6.25 -22.52
C GLU A 105 7.92 6.56 -21.53
N ALA A 106 8.82 5.62 -21.34
CA ALA A 106 9.83 5.68 -20.28
C ALA A 106 11.28 5.51 -20.76
N ASP A 107 11.53 5.37 -22.05
CA ASP A 107 12.88 5.13 -22.57
C ASP A 107 13.89 6.22 -22.19
N GLU A 108 13.48 7.48 -22.24
CA GLU A 108 14.33 8.61 -21.84
C GLU A 108 14.58 8.61 -20.33
N LEU A 109 13.55 8.38 -19.54
CA LEU A 109 13.67 8.29 -18.08
C LEU A 109 14.55 7.12 -17.67
N LEU A 110 14.33 5.92 -18.23
CA LEU A 110 15.12 4.74 -17.94
C LEU A 110 16.60 4.99 -18.30
N SER A 111 16.86 5.58 -19.47
CA SER A 111 18.23 5.94 -19.89
C SER A 111 18.87 6.93 -18.92
N ALA A 112 18.12 7.92 -18.43
CA ALA A 112 18.59 8.89 -17.46
C ALA A 112 18.86 8.25 -16.09
N LEU A 113 17.99 7.36 -15.61
CA LEU A 113 18.17 6.63 -14.35
C LEU A 113 19.42 5.74 -14.39
N LEU A 114 19.62 5.03 -15.50
CA LEU A 114 20.83 4.20 -15.68
C LEU A 114 22.09 5.04 -15.72
N ALA A 115 22.05 6.20 -16.37
CA ALA A 115 23.20 7.10 -16.45
C ALA A 115 23.51 7.81 -15.11
N ALA A 116 22.50 8.04 -14.26
CA ALA A 116 22.66 8.68 -12.98
C ALA A 116 23.33 7.78 -11.92
N SER A 117 23.37 6.46 -12.11
CA SER A 117 23.87 5.48 -11.13
C SER A 117 25.29 5.81 -10.62
N ASP A 118 26.20 6.13 -11.52
CA ASP A 118 27.58 6.50 -11.17
C ASP A 118 27.65 7.80 -10.35
N GLU A 119 26.80 8.78 -10.68
CA GLU A 119 26.77 10.09 -10.00
C GLU A 119 26.27 9.99 -8.55
N VAL A 120 25.35 9.07 -8.30
CA VAL A 120 24.79 8.84 -6.96
C VAL A 120 25.50 7.73 -6.18
N GLY A 121 26.54 7.12 -6.78
CA GLY A 121 27.35 6.09 -6.13
C GLY A 121 26.63 4.75 -5.96
N VAL A 122 25.75 4.40 -6.89
CA VAL A 122 24.97 3.16 -6.89
C VAL A 122 25.36 2.33 -8.10
N THR A 123 25.55 1.03 -7.93
CA THR A 123 25.72 0.10 -9.07
C THR A 123 24.36 -0.44 -9.49
N VAL A 124 24.08 -0.46 -10.80
CA VAL A 124 22.81 -0.96 -11.35
C VAL A 124 23.07 -2.03 -12.41
N ASP A 125 22.44 -3.19 -12.24
CA ASP A 125 22.43 -4.28 -13.24
C ASP A 125 20.99 -4.53 -13.71
N VAL A 126 20.77 -4.53 -15.02
CA VAL A 126 19.54 -5.03 -15.63
C VAL A 126 19.76 -6.50 -16.01
N VAL A 127 19.02 -7.42 -15.42
CA VAL A 127 19.19 -8.86 -15.56
C VAL A 127 18.05 -9.43 -16.38
N SER A 128 18.38 -10.24 -17.41
CA SER A 128 17.34 -10.88 -18.23
C SER A 128 16.42 -11.79 -17.40
N ALA A 129 15.16 -11.90 -17.80
CA ALA A 129 14.16 -12.70 -17.10
C ALA A 129 14.58 -14.15 -16.90
N ASP A 130 15.25 -14.76 -17.89
CA ASP A 130 15.72 -16.15 -17.82
C ASP A 130 16.86 -16.35 -16.80
N ALA A 131 17.60 -15.28 -16.49
CA ALA A 131 18.73 -15.32 -15.55
C ALA A 131 18.38 -14.70 -14.19
N TRP A 132 17.13 -14.24 -13.98
CA TRP A 132 16.69 -13.56 -12.77
C TRP A 132 16.72 -14.48 -11.54
N PRO A 133 17.49 -14.17 -10.48
CA PRO A 133 17.69 -15.08 -9.36
C PRO A 133 16.78 -14.80 -8.16
N HIS A 134 15.91 -13.77 -8.21
CA HIS A 134 15.21 -13.26 -7.04
C HIS A 134 13.70 -13.60 -6.97
N GLY A 135 13.26 -14.65 -7.68
CA GLY A 135 11.88 -15.13 -7.65
C GLY A 135 10.89 -14.08 -8.20
N ASP A 136 9.87 -13.76 -7.43
CA ASP A 136 8.77 -12.85 -7.86
C ASP A 136 9.08 -11.36 -7.64
N ALA A 137 10.27 -11.01 -7.15
CA ALA A 137 10.66 -9.61 -7.00
C ALA A 137 11.11 -9.04 -8.35
N ASP A 138 10.64 -7.84 -8.70
CA ASP A 138 11.04 -7.14 -9.93
C ASP A 138 12.38 -6.42 -9.80
N GLY A 139 12.77 -6.05 -8.57
CA GLY A 139 14.01 -5.39 -8.23
C GLY A 139 14.51 -5.79 -6.84
N VAL A 140 15.77 -5.56 -6.59
CA VAL A 140 16.42 -5.79 -5.29
C VAL A 140 17.58 -4.82 -5.12
N CYS A 141 17.59 -4.09 -3.99
CA CYS A 141 18.72 -3.30 -3.55
C CYS A 141 19.48 -4.04 -2.45
N ARG A 142 20.80 -4.16 -2.58
CA ARG A 142 21.71 -4.76 -1.60
C ARG A 142 22.95 -3.91 -1.44
N HIS A 143 23.57 -3.96 -0.28
CA HIS A 143 24.87 -3.32 -0.06
C HIS A 143 25.98 -4.36 -0.23
N VAL A 144 26.94 -4.06 -1.09
CA VAL A 144 28.16 -4.85 -1.31
C VAL A 144 29.35 -3.95 -1.03
N ASP A 145 30.15 -4.28 -0.03
CA ASP A 145 31.29 -3.46 0.42
C ASP A 145 30.90 -1.98 0.65
N ASP A 146 29.80 -1.75 1.38
CA ASP A 146 29.19 -0.44 1.68
C ASP A 146 28.67 0.34 0.45
N THR A 147 28.66 -0.26 -0.72
CA THR A 147 28.11 0.36 -1.93
C THR A 147 26.75 -0.24 -2.25
N PRO A 148 25.69 0.58 -2.45
CA PRO A 148 24.40 0.08 -2.89
C PRO A 148 24.49 -0.54 -4.29
N HIS A 149 23.99 -1.75 -4.41
CA HIS A 149 23.91 -2.50 -5.66
C HIS A 149 22.47 -2.87 -5.93
N ILE A 150 21.92 -2.34 -7.01
CA ILE A 150 20.56 -2.57 -7.48
C ILE A 150 20.60 -3.57 -8.62
N GLN A 151 19.76 -4.60 -8.54
CA GLN A 151 19.46 -5.48 -9.66
C GLN A 151 17.97 -5.33 -10.00
N VAL A 152 17.65 -5.16 -11.27
CA VAL A 152 16.27 -5.14 -11.77
C VAL A 152 16.09 -6.13 -12.88
N GLN A 153 14.92 -6.76 -12.93
CA GLN A 153 14.57 -7.69 -14.00
C GLN A 153 14.30 -6.93 -15.30
N GLU A 154 14.79 -7.44 -16.42
CA GLU A 154 14.47 -6.90 -17.74
C GLU A 154 12.96 -7.06 -18.02
N ALA A 155 12.30 -5.96 -18.34
CA ALA A 155 10.88 -5.88 -18.61
C ALA A 155 10.58 -4.68 -19.53
N ASP A 156 9.33 -4.26 -19.66
CA ASP A 156 8.95 -3.02 -20.32
C ASP A 156 9.69 -1.81 -19.70
N PRO A 157 10.20 -0.84 -20.49
CA PRO A 157 10.95 0.29 -19.97
C PRO A 157 10.27 1.06 -18.84
N ALA A 158 8.94 1.18 -18.88
CA ALA A 158 8.18 1.85 -17.80
C ALA A 158 8.22 1.06 -16.51
N VAL A 159 8.12 -0.27 -16.58
CA VAL A 159 8.22 -1.18 -15.42
C VAL A 159 9.63 -1.08 -14.82
N VAL A 160 10.66 -1.20 -15.65
CA VAL A 160 12.04 -1.12 -15.17
C VAL A 160 12.34 0.25 -14.56
N ALA A 161 11.86 1.35 -15.16
CA ALA A 161 12.03 2.69 -14.60
C ALA A 161 11.31 2.83 -13.24
N GLY A 162 10.08 2.35 -13.11
CA GLY A 162 9.33 2.37 -11.85
C GLY A 162 10.04 1.59 -10.76
N THR A 163 10.47 0.36 -11.07
CA THR A 163 11.25 -0.49 -10.17
C THR A 163 12.57 0.17 -9.77
N LEU A 164 13.31 0.75 -10.72
CA LEU A 164 14.55 1.47 -10.41
C LEU A 164 14.33 2.65 -9.47
N LEU A 165 13.27 3.44 -9.65
CA LEU A 165 12.94 4.54 -8.74
C LEU A 165 12.70 4.04 -7.31
N HIS A 166 12.03 2.92 -7.15
CA HIS A 166 11.79 2.26 -5.86
C HIS A 166 13.12 1.80 -5.22
N GLU A 167 13.95 1.09 -5.98
CA GLU A 167 15.24 0.59 -5.49
C GLU A 167 16.25 1.73 -5.21
N TYR A 168 16.23 2.81 -6.00
CA TYR A 168 17.01 4.00 -5.69
C TYR A 168 16.59 4.66 -4.36
N ALA A 169 15.29 4.66 -4.05
CA ALA A 169 14.85 5.16 -2.76
C ALA A 169 15.41 4.32 -1.62
N HIS A 170 15.42 2.98 -1.75
CA HIS A 170 16.09 2.12 -0.79
C HIS A 170 17.59 2.42 -0.69
N ALA A 171 18.26 2.57 -1.81
CA ALA A 171 19.71 2.83 -1.84
C ALA A 171 20.12 4.16 -1.20
N LEU A 172 19.30 5.21 -1.38
CA LEU A 172 19.67 6.58 -1.02
C LEU A 172 19.11 7.03 0.34
N LEU A 173 18.00 6.43 0.80
CA LEU A 173 17.31 6.85 2.01
C LEU A 173 17.46 5.88 3.18
N HIS A 174 17.74 4.61 2.90
CA HIS A 174 17.67 3.57 3.93
C HIS A 174 19.05 2.97 4.20
N ASP A 175 19.61 3.28 5.38
CA ASP A 175 20.80 2.61 5.88
C ASP A 175 20.39 1.25 6.47
N PRO A 176 21.01 0.13 6.05
CA PRO A 176 20.77 -1.18 6.65
C PRO A 176 20.99 -1.23 8.16
N ALA A 177 21.83 -0.33 8.69
CA ALA A 177 22.21 -0.28 10.10
C ALA A 177 21.27 0.57 10.98
N ASP A 178 20.34 1.34 10.42
CA ASP A 178 19.50 2.28 11.18
C ASP A 178 18.40 1.63 12.02
N GLY A 179 18.15 0.32 11.82
CA GLY A 179 17.12 -0.43 12.55
C GLY A 179 15.67 0.00 12.27
N ALA A 180 15.45 0.81 11.25
CA ALA A 180 14.12 1.27 10.87
C ALA A 180 13.21 0.09 10.49
N ASP A 181 11.91 0.24 10.73
CA ASP A 181 10.91 -0.75 10.39
C ASP A 181 10.83 -0.96 8.87
N ARG A 182 10.83 -2.23 8.46
CA ARG A 182 10.76 -2.60 7.05
C ARG A 182 9.55 -2.00 6.36
N GLU A 183 8.38 -2.07 6.99
CA GLU A 183 7.14 -1.55 6.41
C GLU A 183 7.19 -0.03 6.20
N ALA A 184 7.87 0.70 7.09
CA ALA A 184 8.09 2.13 6.92
C ALA A 184 8.99 2.42 5.72
N ARG A 185 10.08 1.68 5.54
CA ARG A 185 10.99 1.81 4.40
C ARG A 185 10.29 1.51 3.07
N GLU A 186 9.48 0.46 3.02
CA GLU A 186 8.71 0.13 1.80
C GLU A 186 7.75 1.27 1.43
N ARG A 187 7.02 1.83 2.40
CA ARG A 187 6.12 2.99 2.15
C ARG A 187 6.88 4.23 1.68
N GLU A 188 8.05 4.49 2.23
CA GLU A 188 8.89 5.61 1.82
C GLU A 188 9.42 5.41 0.40
N ALA A 189 9.92 4.23 0.07
CA ALA A 189 10.40 3.89 -1.26
C ALA A 189 9.29 3.99 -2.31
N GLU A 190 8.11 3.47 -1.98
CA GLU A 190 6.92 3.54 -2.83
C GLU A 190 6.48 5.00 -3.07
N ALA A 191 6.45 5.81 -2.01
CA ALA A 191 6.09 7.22 -2.11
C ALA A 191 7.08 8.00 -3.00
N VAL A 192 8.37 7.73 -2.91
CA VAL A 192 9.39 8.34 -3.77
C VAL A 192 9.20 7.91 -5.22
N ALA A 193 9.06 6.61 -5.47
CA ALA A 193 8.83 6.06 -6.81
C ALA A 193 7.58 6.68 -7.44
N TYR A 194 6.48 6.78 -6.70
CA TYR A 194 5.24 7.42 -7.15
C TYR A 194 5.45 8.88 -7.53
N VAL A 195 6.00 9.69 -6.62
CA VAL A 195 6.14 11.13 -6.84
C VAL A 195 7.08 11.42 -8.04
N VAL A 196 8.23 10.73 -8.08
CA VAL A 196 9.22 10.94 -9.16
C VAL A 196 8.70 10.37 -10.47
N GLY A 197 8.14 9.15 -10.47
CA GLY A 197 7.57 8.56 -11.69
C GLY A 197 6.46 9.42 -12.28
N ARG A 198 5.53 9.92 -11.45
CA ARG A 198 4.45 10.84 -11.89
C ARG A 198 5.00 12.16 -12.44
N TYR A 199 6.06 12.70 -11.84
CA TYR A 199 6.70 13.93 -12.34
C TYR A 199 7.26 13.73 -13.76
N PHE A 200 7.81 12.56 -14.07
CA PHE A 200 8.31 12.22 -15.38
C PHE A 200 7.28 11.59 -16.33
N GLY A 201 6.00 11.57 -15.94
CA GLY A 201 4.89 11.16 -16.81
C GLY A 201 4.55 9.67 -16.78
N LEU A 202 5.14 8.87 -15.88
CA LEU A 202 4.71 7.49 -15.69
C LEU A 202 3.33 7.42 -15.04
N ALA A 203 2.50 6.49 -15.49
CA ALA A 203 1.31 6.09 -14.77
C ALA A 203 1.73 5.11 -13.66
N MET A 204 1.61 5.55 -12.41
CA MET A 204 2.03 4.84 -11.19
C MET A 204 0.80 4.48 -10.33
N ASP A 205 -0.28 4.02 -10.96
CA ASP A 205 -1.57 3.85 -10.28
C ASP A 205 -1.56 2.74 -9.23
N GLY A 206 -0.66 1.75 -9.39
CA GLY A 206 -0.44 0.70 -8.40
C GLY A 206 0.22 1.19 -7.10
N SER A 207 1.13 2.13 -7.20
CA SER A 207 1.88 2.70 -6.06
C SER A 207 1.05 3.62 -5.17
N ALA A 208 -0.11 4.08 -5.63
CA ALA A 208 -1.00 4.97 -4.87
C ALA A 208 -1.90 4.25 -3.85
N LEU A 209 -1.82 2.93 -3.74
CA LEU A 209 -2.74 2.10 -2.94
C LEU A 209 -2.18 1.66 -1.59
N TYR A 210 -0.99 2.14 -1.18
CA TYR A 210 -0.35 1.82 0.10
C TYR A 210 -0.39 2.96 1.11
#